data_97e7293640b859cf3ed45ece63a225d2
#
_entry.id   97e7293640b859cf3ed45ece63a225d2
#
_cell.length_a   1.000
_cell.length_b   1.000
_cell.length_c   1.000
_cell.angle_alpha   90.00
_cell.angle_beta   90.00
_cell.angle_gamma   90.00
#
_symmetry.space_group_name_H-M   'P 1'
#
loop_
_entity.id
_entity.type
_entity.pdbx_description
1 polymer ?
#
loop_
_entity_poly.entity_id
_entity_poly.type
_entity_poly.pdbx_seq_one_letter_code
_entity_poly.pdbx_strand_id
1 'polypeptide(L)'
;EEIETPVSAETTAGNQAEEENNIPEQSSQTGENETNPDPTEAAAEKKTFTVEPNPQNFNQTGISFVFPGAIFGPPELIQVEGSDETEMGGPFPGFKYIKFDSYFQNFSIFSPDMLVFPAFDYRKMNEYANESIELLLTMVADPQKITNAEELPFLPSFNAAQVFHSNVEVVEFKNGKGLRYLTAYYQDYSPVTNEYLWYTFQGLTTDGRYYVSITIPVYHFGLPANYEIFKNSYKEDAKELQNDYQGYLAKIASMLDQSAQNEFNPPLIVLDEMIKSLQIR
;
A
#
# COMPACT_ATOMS: atom_id res chain seq x y z
N GLU A 1 -40.25 -11.31 31.59
CA GLU A 1 -38.95 -11.04 32.29
C GLU A 1 -38.28 -9.89 31.58
N GLU A 2 -38.29 -8.76 32.28
CA GLU A 2 -37.69 -7.49 31.88
C GLU A 2 -36.17 -7.58 32.01
N ILE A 3 -35.42 -7.07 31.02
CA ILE A 3 -33.99 -6.88 31.14
C ILE A 3 -33.72 -5.38 31.17
N GLU A 4 -33.24 -4.93 32.31
CA GLU A 4 -32.90 -3.55 32.66
C GLU A 4 -31.64 -3.09 31.87
N THR A 5 -31.69 -1.84 31.38
CA THR A 5 -30.55 -1.07 30.86
C THR A 5 -29.88 -0.35 32.04
N PRO A 6 -28.55 -0.24 32.11
CA PRO A 6 -27.89 0.62 33.07
C PRO A 6 -27.68 2.04 32.55
N VAL A 7 -27.91 2.92 33.48
CA VAL A 7 -27.93 4.38 33.49
C VAL A 7 -26.56 5.02 33.33
N SER A 8 -26.53 6.16 32.61
CA SER A 8 -25.48 7.17 32.56
C SER A 8 -24.98 7.64 33.90
N ALA A 9 -23.69 7.87 34.03
CA ALA A 9 -23.11 8.70 35.08
C ALA A 9 -22.49 9.97 34.49
N GLU A 10 -23.13 11.10 34.80
CA GLU A 10 -22.57 12.46 34.71
C GLU A 10 -21.44 12.63 35.72
N THR A 11 -20.36 13.29 35.34
CA THR A 11 -19.45 13.88 36.33
C THR A 11 -19.04 15.29 35.90
N THR A 12 -19.42 16.15 36.74
CA THR A 12 -19.30 17.60 37.01
C THR A 12 -17.97 18.28 36.64
N ALA A 13 -18.16 19.53 36.22
CA ALA A 13 -17.18 20.59 36.03
C ALA A 13 -16.38 20.97 37.28
N GLY A 14 -15.15 21.40 37.10
CA GLY A 14 -14.32 22.09 38.09
C GLY A 14 -13.41 23.12 37.40
N ASN A 15 -13.62 24.35 37.87
CA ASN A 15 -13.13 25.64 37.37
C ASN A 15 -11.72 26.02 37.86
N GLN A 16 -11.11 27.00 37.14
CA GLN A 16 -10.07 27.98 37.51
C GLN A 16 -8.59 27.54 37.49
N ALA A 17 -7.66 28.27 36.83
CA ALA A 17 -7.28 29.66 37.12
C ALA A 17 -6.49 30.27 35.95
N GLU A 18 -6.71 31.59 35.76
CA GLU A 18 -5.95 32.51 34.91
C GLU A 18 -4.57 32.79 35.55
N GLU A 19 -3.53 32.85 34.71
CA GLU A 19 -2.32 33.62 35.01
C GLU A 19 -1.90 34.45 33.78
N GLU A 20 -2.06 35.77 33.96
CA GLU A 20 -1.47 36.81 33.12
C GLU A 20 0.06 36.80 33.25
N ASN A 21 0.79 36.98 32.16
CA ASN A 21 2.11 37.62 32.23
C ASN A 21 2.51 38.35 30.94
N ASN A 22 2.47 39.65 31.04
CA ASN A 22 3.26 40.73 30.55
C ASN A 22 4.18 40.52 29.33
N ILE A 23 3.86 41.35 28.34
CA ILE A 23 4.72 41.82 27.24
C ILE A 23 5.52 43.03 27.69
N PRO A 24 6.77 43.20 27.25
CA PRO A 24 7.35 44.54 27.09
C PRO A 24 7.48 44.89 25.59
N GLU A 25 6.87 45.99 25.23
CA GLU A 25 7.16 46.76 24.02
C GLU A 25 8.59 47.30 24.04
N GLN A 26 9.31 47.22 22.89
CA GLN A 26 10.26 48.24 22.49
C GLN A 26 10.43 48.29 20.98
N SER A 27 9.94 49.35 20.43
CA SER A 27 10.47 50.49 19.66
C SER A 27 11.00 50.20 18.26
N SER A 28 10.29 50.82 17.35
CA SER A 28 10.54 51.31 15.99
C SER A 28 12.00 51.63 15.61
N GLN A 29 12.41 51.15 14.39
CA GLN A 29 13.20 51.97 13.47
C GLN A 29 12.92 51.65 12.01
N THR A 30 12.71 52.66 11.28
CA THR A 30 12.57 53.06 9.89
C THR A 30 13.35 52.25 8.84
N GLY A 31 12.62 51.84 7.81
CA GLY A 31 12.88 52.14 6.39
C GLY A 31 14.04 51.46 5.71
N GLU A 32 13.70 50.59 4.76
CA GLU A 32 14.32 50.64 3.42
C GLU A 32 13.48 49.84 2.43
N ASN A 33 13.29 50.43 1.27
CA ASN A 33 12.59 49.86 0.12
C ASN A 33 13.36 48.65 -0.40
N GLU A 34 12.86 47.43 -0.17
CA GLU A 34 13.30 46.27 -0.93
C GLU A 34 12.21 45.87 -1.94
N THR A 35 12.62 45.96 -3.17
CA THR A 35 11.88 45.46 -4.35
C THR A 35 11.54 43.99 -4.14
N ASN A 36 10.25 43.73 -4.16
CA ASN A 36 9.66 42.42 -4.17
C ASN A 36 10.22 41.63 -5.38
N PRO A 37 10.97 40.54 -5.19
CA PRO A 37 11.30 39.67 -6.30
C PRO A 37 10.04 38.86 -6.68
N ASP A 38 9.76 38.88 -7.98
CA ASP A 38 8.82 38.04 -8.70
C ASP A 38 8.82 36.61 -8.08
N PRO A 39 7.67 36.01 -7.77
CA PRO A 39 7.64 34.63 -7.29
C PRO A 39 7.95 33.69 -8.45
N THR A 40 9.23 33.57 -8.74
CA THR A 40 9.73 32.43 -9.53
C THR A 40 9.36 31.17 -8.75
N GLU A 41 8.47 30.39 -9.34
CA GLU A 41 8.03 29.06 -8.92
C GLU A 41 9.25 28.27 -8.43
N ALA A 42 9.51 28.30 -7.13
CA ALA A 42 10.51 27.44 -6.52
C ALA A 42 9.98 26.02 -6.70
N ALA A 43 10.53 25.28 -7.65
CA ALA A 43 10.27 23.87 -7.82
C ALA A 43 10.47 23.22 -6.44
N ALA A 44 9.39 22.75 -5.84
CA ALA A 44 9.45 22.06 -4.56
C ALA A 44 10.49 20.93 -4.70
N GLU A 45 11.53 20.94 -3.86
CA GLU A 45 12.53 19.89 -3.88
C GLU A 45 11.83 18.54 -3.70
N LYS A 46 11.93 17.69 -4.73
CA LYS A 46 11.37 16.34 -4.68
C LYS A 46 12.09 15.57 -3.58
N LYS A 47 11.33 15.14 -2.58
CA LYS A 47 11.86 14.31 -1.50
C LYS A 47 12.06 12.89 -2.01
N THR A 48 13.26 12.35 -1.82
CA THR A 48 13.64 10.99 -2.23
C THR A 48 14.11 10.19 -1.04
N PHE A 49 13.89 8.87 -1.11
CA PHE A 49 14.35 7.92 -0.11
C PHE A 49 15.54 7.13 -0.63
N THR A 50 16.50 6.90 0.24
CA THR A 50 17.63 6.01 -0.01
C THR A 50 17.62 4.92 1.04
N VAL A 51 17.94 3.70 0.64
CA VAL A 51 18.08 2.56 1.53
C VAL A 51 19.51 2.06 1.43
N GLU A 52 20.19 1.98 2.56
CA GLU A 52 21.54 1.39 2.60
C GLU A 52 21.48 -0.09 2.21
N PRO A 53 22.40 -0.55 1.35
CA PRO A 53 22.44 -1.95 0.96
C PRO A 53 22.74 -2.84 2.19
N ASN A 54 21.79 -3.68 2.55
CA ASN A 54 21.97 -4.72 3.57
C ASN A 54 21.24 -5.98 3.10
N PRO A 55 21.71 -6.64 2.00
CA PRO A 55 21.01 -7.78 1.44
C PRO A 55 21.10 -8.98 2.38
N GLN A 56 19.95 -9.55 2.71
CA GLN A 56 19.81 -10.78 3.47
C GLN A 56 19.20 -11.86 2.59
N ASN A 57 19.51 -13.13 2.89
CA ASN A 57 19.01 -14.25 2.11
C ASN A 57 17.96 -15.03 2.91
N PHE A 58 16.83 -15.31 2.26
CA PHE A 58 15.86 -16.30 2.70
C PHE A 58 15.96 -17.55 1.82
N ASN A 59 15.98 -18.73 2.42
CA ASN A 59 15.98 -20.01 1.70
C ASN A 59 15.40 -21.12 2.58
N GLN A 60 14.11 -21.40 2.38
CA GLN A 60 13.41 -22.46 3.11
C GLN A 60 12.39 -23.15 2.20
N THR A 61 12.24 -24.46 2.33
CA THR A 61 11.17 -25.29 1.71
C THR A 61 10.89 -24.98 0.24
N GLY A 62 11.97 -24.78 -0.54
CA GLY A 62 11.86 -24.51 -1.99
C GLY A 62 11.57 -23.06 -2.37
N ILE A 63 11.49 -22.14 -1.41
CA ILE A 63 11.37 -20.70 -1.67
C ILE A 63 12.69 -20.03 -1.28
N SER A 64 13.23 -19.23 -2.19
CA SER A 64 14.42 -18.42 -1.90
C SER A 64 14.33 -17.04 -2.53
N PHE A 65 14.80 -16.02 -1.82
CA PHE A 65 14.90 -14.63 -2.29
C PHE A 65 15.92 -13.85 -1.47
N VAL A 66 16.31 -12.68 -1.99
CA VAL A 66 17.15 -11.71 -1.29
C VAL A 66 16.25 -10.55 -0.86
N PHE A 67 16.33 -10.14 0.38
CA PHE A 67 15.53 -9.03 0.92
C PHE A 67 16.43 -7.97 1.57
N PRO A 68 16.03 -6.69 1.57
CA PRO A 68 16.77 -5.61 2.20
C PRO A 68 16.58 -5.64 3.72
N GLY A 69 17.60 -6.09 4.45
CA GLY A 69 17.59 -6.18 5.92
C GLY A 69 17.51 -4.83 6.65
N ALA A 70 17.69 -3.71 5.93
CA ALA A 70 17.42 -2.37 6.44
C ALA A 70 15.91 -2.02 6.46
N ILE A 71 15.07 -2.78 5.74
CA ILE A 71 13.62 -2.57 5.62
C ILE A 71 12.85 -3.64 6.39
N PHE A 72 13.27 -4.90 6.24
CA PHE A 72 12.59 -6.05 6.81
C PHE A 72 13.49 -6.77 7.81
N GLY A 73 12.91 -7.18 8.94
CA GLY A 73 13.51 -8.21 9.79
C GLY A 73 13.49 -9.59 9.13
N PRO A 74 14.12 -10.59 9.75
CA PRO A 74 14.14 -11.96 9.22
C PRO A 74 12.72 -12.49 9.01
N PRO A 75 12.37 -12.97 7.80
CA PRO A 75 11.03 -13.50 7.55
C PRO A 75 10.87 -14.90 8.15
N GLU A 76 9.64 -15.19 8.61
CA GLU A 76 9.21 -16.48 9.09
C GLU A 76 8.35 -17.18 8.03
N LEU A 77 8.56 -18.50 7.82
CA LEU A 77 7.72 -19.31 6.94
C LEU A 77 6.73 -20.12 7.79
N ILE A 78 5.46 -19.92 7.51
CA ILE A 78 4.34 -20.59 8.15
C ILE A 78 3.61 -21.43 7.10
N GLN A 79 3.33 -22.70 7.41
CA GLN A 79 2.44 -23.50 6.58
C GLN A 79 1.00 -23.27 7.06
N VAL A 80 0.16 -22.80 6.16
CA VAL A 80 -1.27 -22.57 6.41
C VAL A 80 -2.05 -23.74 5.82
N GLU A 81 -2.93 -24.33 6.60
CA GLU A 81 -3.84 -25.38 6.15
C GLU A 81 -4.91 -24.78 5.21
N GLY A 82 -5.37 -25.59 4.25
CA GLY A 82 -6.46 -25.19 3.37
C GLY A 82 -7.80 -25.14 4.09
N SER A 83 -8.76 -24.43 3.50
CA SER A 83 -10.13 -24.36 3.99
C SER A 83 -11.13 -24.50 2.84
N ASP A 84 -12.19 -25.27 3.08
CA ASP A 84 -13.33 -25.39 2.17
C ASP A 84 -14.45 -24.38 2.49
N GLU A 85 -14.24 -23.51 3.49
CA GLU A 85 -15.20 -22.48 3.87
C GLU A 85 -15.37 -21.45 2.77
N THR A 86 -16.61 -21.04 2.52
CA THR A 86 -16.96 -20.08 1.46
C THR A 86 -17.04 -18.64 1.96
N GLU A 87 -16.80 -18.42 3.25
CA GLU A 87 -16.78 -17.09 3.85
C GLU A 87 -15.43 -16.40 3.63
N MET A 88 -15.43 -15.06 3.65
CA MET A 88 -14.22 -14.22 3.65
C MET A 88 -13.12 -14.61 2.63
N GLY A 89 -13.47 -14.66 1.35
CA GLY A 89 -12.49 -14.90 0.28
C GLY A 89 -12.65 -16.26 -0.40
N GLY A 90 -13.57 -17.08 0.10
CA GLY A 90 -13.91 -18.39 -0.45
C GLY A 90 -12.88 -19.48 -0.08
N PRO A 91 -13.10 -20.71 -0.58
CA PRO A 91 -12.22 -21.82 -0.30
C PRO A 91 -10.82 -21.60 -0.86
N PHE A 92 -9.79 -22.08 -0.15
CA PHE A 92 -8.41 -21.99 -0.57
C PHE A 92 -7.63 -23.27 -0.20
N PRO A 93 -6.63 -23.65 -1.01
CA PRO A 93 -5.75 -24.77 -0.70
C PRO A 93 -4.76 -24.39 0.40
N GLY A 94 -4.14 -25.37 1.04
CA GLY A 94 -3.00 -25.11 1.91
C GLY A 94 -1.91 -24.34 1.17
N PHE A 95 -1.31 -23.34 1.81
CA PHE A 95 -0.32 -22.45 1.20
C PHE A 95 0.84 -22.12 2.14
N LYS A 96 1.91 -21.58 1.59
CA LYS A 96 3.05 -21.08 2.36
C LYS A 96 2.88 -19.58 2.57
N TYR A 97 2.94 -19.16 3.82
CA TYR A 97 2.89 -17.77 4.23
C TYR A 97 4.27 -17.35 4.74
N ILE A 98 4.85 -16.35 4.11
CA ILE A 98 6.09 -15.73 4.57
C ILE A 98 5.71 -14.39 5.21
N LYS A 99 5.83 -14.34 6.53
CA LYS A 99 5.54 -13.18 7.35
C LYS A 99 6.82 -12.42 7.65
N PHE A 100 6.79 -11.12 7.50
CA PHE A 100 7.88 -10.23 7.90
C PHE A 100 7.57 -9.64 9.28
N ASP A 101 8.11 -10.26 10.35
CA ASP A 101 7.79 -9.89 11.74
C ASP A 101 8.18 -8.46 12.11
N SER A 102 9.19 -7.92 11.45
CA SER A 102 9.63 -6.55 11.62
C SER A 102 9.64 -5.84 10.29
N TYR A 103 8.84 -4.81 10.20
CA TYR A 103 8.83 -3.86 9.10
C TYR A 103 9.15 -2.48 9.67
N PHE A 104 10.27 -1.89 9.24
CA PHE A 104 10.79 -0.68 9.88
C PHE A 104 10.07 0.61 9.45
N GLN A 105 8.87 0.48 8.90
CA GLN A 105 8.00 1.58 8.48
C GLN A 105 6.69 1.53 9.27
N ASN A 106 6.43 2.54 10.11
CA ASN A 106 5.30 2.56 11.05
C ASN A 106 4.17 3.50 10.57
N PHE A 107 3.85 3.51 9.29
CA PHE A 107 2.82 4.39 8.75
C PHE A 107 1.54 3.66 8.32
N SER A 108 1.55 2.33 8.22
CA SER A 108 0.41 1.51 7.81
C SER A 108 -0.08 0.62 8.93
N ILE A 109 -1.37 0.31 8.89
CA ILE A 109 -2.00 -0.70 9.77
C ILE A 109 -1.73 -2.14 9.30
N PHE A 110 -1.21 -2.30 8.10
CA PHE A 110 -0.90 -3.60 7.50
C PHE A 110 0.59 -3.93 7.64
N SER A 111 0.88 -5.22 7.74
CA SER A 111 2.24 -5.76 7.69
C SER A 111 2.53 -6.33 6.31
N PRO A 112 3.78 -6.28 5.84
CA PRO A 112 4.15 -6.92 4.60
C PRO A 112 4.04 -8.43 4.68
N ASP A 113 3.61 -9.05 3.59
CA ASP A 113 3.48 -10.50 3.47
C ASP A 113 3.82 -11.02 2.06
N MET A 114 4.07 -12.33 1.99
CA MET A 114 4.18 -13.09 0.76
C MET A 114 3.46 -14.42 0.92
N LEU A 115 2.51 -14.69 0.05
CA LEU A 115 1.71 -15.91 0.01
C LEU A 115 2.07 -16.71 -1.25
N VAL A 116 2.28 -18.03 -1.09
CA VAL A 116 2.60 -18.92 -2.20
C VAL A 116 1.60 -20.07 -2.21
N PHE A 117 0.70 -20.02 -3.18
CA PHE A 117 -0.38 -20.99 -3.35
C PHE A 117 -0.05 -22.05 -4.41
N PRO A 118 -0.47 -23.31 -4.26
CA PRO A 118 -0.53 -24.27 -5.35
C PRO A 118 -1.62 -23.81 -6.34
N ALA A 119 -1.19 -23.25 -7.48
CA ALA A 119 -2.08 -22.53 -8.39
C ALA A 119 -3.18 -23.43 -8.98
N PHE A 120 -2.86 -24.69 -9.32
CA PHE A 120 -3.84 -25.63 -9.86
C PHE A 120 -4.97 -25.93 -8.87
N ASP A 121 -4.61 -26.18 -7.61
CA ASP A 121 -5.60 -26.51 -6.57
C ASP A 121 -6.46 -25.28 -6.25
N TYR A 122 -5.85 -24.10 -6.20
CA TYR A 122 -6.57 -22.85 -5.94
C TYR A 122 -7.59 -22.54 -7.03
N ARG A 123 -7.20 -22.65 -8.30
CA ARG A 123 -8.11 -22.48 -9.45
C ARG A 123 -9.29 -23.46 -9.43
N LYS A 124 -9.04 -24.70 -8.97
CA LYS A 124 -10.08 -25.73 -8.90
C LYS A 124 -11.06 -25.50 -7.76
N MET A 125 -10.60 -24.97 -6.63
CA MET A 125 -11.41 -24.77 -5.43
C MET A 125 -12.22 -23.47 -5.47
N ASN A 126 -11.70 -22.42 -6.12
CA ASN A 126 -12.20 -21.06 -6.03
C ASN A 126 -12.31 -20.45 -7.44
N GLU A 127 -13.55 -20.11 -7.85
CA GLU A 127 -13.81 -19.53 -9.17
C GLU A 127 -13.16 -18.17 -9.34
N TYR A 128 -13.21 -17.29 -8.34
CA TYR A 128 -12.53 -15.99 -8.37
C TYR A 128 -11.01 -16.15 -8.52
N ALA A 129 -10.42 -17.13 -7.85
CA ALA A 129 -8.99 -17.41 -8.02
C ALA A 129 -8.67 -17.90 -9.44
N ASN A 130 -9.54 -18.72 -10.04
CA ASN A 130 -9.37 -19.12 -11.43
C ASN A 130 -9.44 -17.93 -12.38
N GLU A 131 -10.44 -17.06 -12.25
CA GLU A 131 -10.59 -15.84 -13.06
C GLU A 131 -9.41 -14.89 -12.89
N SER A 132 -8.97 -14.65 -11.65
CA SER A 132 -7.82 -13.77 -11.35
C SER A 132 -6.51 -14.29 -11.97
N ILE A 133 -6.26 -15.62 -11.94
CA ILE A 133 -5.07 -16.21 -12.56
C ILE A 133 -5.15 -16.13 -14.10
N GLU A 134 -6.31 -16.36 -14.70
CA GLU A 134 -6.49 -16.19 -16.16
C GLU A 134 -6.31 -14.72 -16.58
N LEU A 135 -6.81 -13.78 -15.78
CA LEU A 135 -6.62 -12.36 -16.01
C LEU A 135 -5.13 -11.98 -15.94
N LEU A 136 -4.42 -12.47 -14.91
CA LEU A 136 -2.97 -12.29 -14.79
C LEU A 136 -2.24 -12.79 -16.03
N LEU A 137 -2.50 -14.03 -16.45
CA LEU A 137 -1.88 -14.62 -17.64
C LEU A 137 -2.13 -13.79 -18.89
N THR A 138 -3.35 -13.30 -19.05
CA THR A 138 -3.77 -12.47 -20.18
C THR A 138 -3.02 -11.13 -20.21
N MET A 139 -2.91 -10.45 -19.08
CA MET A 139 -2.25 -9.15 -18.97
C MET A 139 -0.72 -9.24 -19.12
N VAL A 140 -0.14 -10.28 -18.53
CA VAL A 140 1.31 -10.53 -18.66
C VAL A 140 1.72 -10.93 -20.07
N ALA A 141 0.83 -11.58 -20.85
CA ALA A 141 1.05 -11.91 -22.26
C ALA A 141 0.85 -10.71 -23.17
N ASP A 142 -0.06 -9.79 -22.82
CA ASP A 142 -0.40 -8.60 -23.59
C ASP A 142 -0.56 -7.38 -22.67
N PRO A 143 0.54 -6.65 -22.41
CA PRO A 143 0.52 -5.49 -21.53
C PRO A 143 -0.41 -4.36 -21.99
N GLN A 144 -0.86 -4.33 -23.25
CA GLN A 144 -1.83 -3.32 -23.71
C GLN A 144 -3.20 -3.49 -23.04
N LYS A 145 -3.52 -4.69 -22.58
CA LYS A 145 -4.75 -4.97 -21.83
C LYS A 145 -4.76 -4.34 -20.42
N ILE A 146 -3.59 -4.02 -19.88
CA ILE A 146 -3.46 -3.37 -18.58
C ILE A 146 -4.00 -1.92 -18.65
N THR A 147 -3.75 -1.21 -19.74
CA THR A 147 -4.04 0.23 -19.88
C THR A 147 -5.53 0.56 -19.72
N ASN A 148 -6.43 -0.38 -20.04
CA ASN A 148 -7.87 -0.18 -20.00
C ASN A 148 -8.56 -1.09 -18.96
N ALA A 149 -7.79 -1.72 -18.07
CA ALA A 149 -8.36 -2.57 -17.04
C ALA A 149 -8.98 -1.72 -15.93
N GLU A 150 -10.19 -2.07 -15.51
CA GLU A 150 -10.84 -1.45 -14.34
C GLU A 150 -10.22 -2.00 -13.05
N GLU A 151 -9.90 -3.29 -13.03
CA GLU A 151 -9.26 -3.98 -11.91
C GLU A 151 -8.09 -4.84 -12.39
N LEU A 152 -7.09 -4.99 -11.54
CA LEU A 152 -5.96 -5.89 -11.75
C LEU A 152 -6.13 -7.16 -10.90
N PRO A 153 -5.57 -8.30 -11.33
CA PRO A 153 -5.67 -9.55 -10.60
C PRO A 153 -5.07 -9.41 -9.20
N PHE A 154 -5.81 -9.87 -8.17
CA PHE A 154 -5.36 -9.85 -6.79
C PHE A 154 -5.87 -11.08 -6.04
N LEU A 155 -4.98 -11.83 -5.40
CA LEU A 155 -5.31 -12.97 -4.55
C LEU A 155 -4.52 -12.93 -3.23
N PRO A 156 -5.12 -13.40 -2.13
CA PRO A 156 -6.52 -13.84 -2.01
C PRO A 156 -7.49 -12.67 -2.19
N SER A 157 -8.77 -12.97 -2.47
CA SER A 157 -9.80 -11.93 -2.61
C SER A 157 -9.93 -11.14 -1.32
N PHE A 158 -10.14 -9.84 -1.47
CA PHE A 158 -10.32 -8.92 -0.36
C PHE A 158 -11.77 -8.42 -0.32
N ASN A 159 -12.39 -8.36 0.86
CA ASN A 159 -13.77 -7.87 0.98
C ASN A 159 -13.85 -6.33 0.89
N ALA A 160 -13.30 -5.80 -0.19
CA ALA A 160 -13.31 -4.38 -0.54
C ALA A 160 -13.01 -4.25 -2.03
N ALA A 161 -13.38 -3.13 -2.63
CA ALA A 161 -13.08 -2.84 -4.03
C ALA A 161 -11.64 -2.32 -4.19
N GLN A 162 -10.97 -2.77 -5.26
CA GLN A 162 -9.74 -2.13 -5.75
C GLN A 162 -10.12 -0.77 -6.33
N VAL A 163 -9.81 0.32 -5.61
CA VAL A 163 -10.33 1.65 -5.98
C VAL A 163 -9.49 2.35 -7.06
N PHE A 164 -8.22 2.01 -7.16
CA PHE A 164 -7.33 2.47 -8.22
C PHE A 164 -6.14 1.52 -8.38
N HIS A 165 -5.39 1.70 -9.45
CA HIS A 165 -4.05 1.15 -9.62
C HIS A 165 -3.13 2.18 -10.29
N SER A 166 -1.84 2.10 -10.00
CA SER A 166 -0.80 2.92 -10.62
C SER A 166 0.55 2.20 -10.63
N ASN A 167 1.53 2.75 -11.33
CA ASN A 167 2.87 2.17 -11.43
C ASN A 167 2.86 0.69 -11.85
N VAL A 168 2.01 0.33 -12.82
CA VAL A 168 1.83 -1.07 -13.23
C VAL A 168 2.97 -1.49 -14.13
N GLU A 169 3.67 -2.56 -13.75
CA GLU A 169 4.76 -3.14 -14.54
C GLU A 169 4.71 -4.67 -14.54
N VAL A 170 5.13 -5.27 -15.66
CA VAL A 170 5.41 -6.71 -15.71
C VAL A 170 6.81 -6.93 -15.15
N VAL A 171 6.91 -7.69 -14.07
CA VAL A 171 8.19 -8.01 -13.42
C VAL A 171 8.45 -9.51 -13.52
N GLU A 172 9.65 -9.86 -14.02
CA GLU A 172 10.14 -11.24 -14.07
C GLU A 172 10.89 -11.58 -12.78
N PHE A 173 10.68 -12.79 -12.27
CA PHE A 173 11.48 -13.39 -11.21
C PHE A 173 12.17 -14.66 -11.73
N LYS A 174 13.09 -15.27 -10.98
CA LYS A 174 13.99 -16.31 -11.51
C LYS A 174 13.31 -17.45 -12.27
N ASN A 175 12.09 -17.80 -11.91
CA ASN A 175 11.35 -18.87 -12.60
C ASN A 175 9.87 -18.55 -12.77
N GLY A 176 9.54 -17.29 -13.02
CA GLY A 176 8.17 -16.84 -13.28
C GLY A 176 8.08 -15.37 -13.63
N LYS A 177 6.87 -14.86 -13.71
CA LYS A 177 6.59 -13.45 -13.99
C LYS A 177 5.22 -13.05 -13.44
N GLY A 178 5.00 -11.77 -13.29
CA GLY A 178 3.73 -11.24 -12.77
C GLY A 178 3.59 -9.75 -13.00
N LEU A 179 2.55 -9.19 -12.40
CA LEU A 179 2.27 -7.75 -12.37
C LEU A 179 2.67 -7.19 -11.01
N ARG A 180 3.40 -6.09 -11.03
CA ARG A 180 3.65 -5.23 -9.89
C ARG A 180 2.86 -3.95 -10.11
N TYR A 181 2.17 -3.48 -9.06
CA TYR A 181 1.43 -2.22 -9.10
C TYR A 181 1.21 -1.66 -7.70
N LEU A 182 0.83 -0.39 -7.63
CA LEU A 182 0.35 0.26 -6.42
C LEU A 182 -1.18 0.27 -6.42
N THR A 183 -1.78 0.09 -5.25
CA THR A 183 -3.24 0.06 -5.10
C THR A 183 -3.67 0.39 -3.66
N ALA A 184 -4.97 0.61 -3.48
CA ALA A 184 -5.67 0.60 -2.21
C ALA A 184 -7.03 -0.08 -2.35
N TYR A 185 -7.54 -0.62 -1.25
CA TYR A 185 -8.83 -1.30 -1.17
C TYR A 185 -9.73 -0.60 -0.15
N TYR A 186 -10.95 -0.25 -0.56
CA TYR A 186 -11.93 0.40 0.32
C TYR A 186 -13.32 -0.22 0.15
N GLN A 187 -14.12 -0.17 1.23
CA GLN A 187 -15.53 -0.56 1.22
C GLN A 187 -16.46 0.63 0.99
N ASP A 188 -15.92 1.85 1.01
CA ASP A 188 -16.65 3.10 0.84
C ASP A 188 -15.83 4.13 0.04
N TYR A 189 -16.38 5.32 -0.18
CA TYR A 189 -15.69 6.43 -0.84
C TYR A 189 -14.70 7.11 0.11
N SER A 190 -13.55 6.48 0.29
CA SER A 190 -12.47 6.96 1.16
C SER A 190 -11.34 7.61 0.37
N PRO A 191 -10.60 8.57 0.96
CA PRO A 191 -9.41 9.13 0.35
C PRO A 191 -8.26 8.14 0.34
N VAL A 192 -7.44 8.18 -0.70
CA VAL A 192 -6.19 7.43 -0.75
C VAL A 192 -5.20 8.04 0.23
N THR A 193 -4.71 7.24 1.16
CA THR A 193 -3.76 7.64 2.20
C THR A 193 -2.59 6.67 2.28
N ASN A 194 -1.47 7.13 2.86
CA ASN A 194 -0.31 6.28 3.09
C ASN A 194 -0.60 5.09 4.02
N GLU A 195 -1.60 5.22 4.88
CA GLU A 195 -2.04 4.14 5.77
C GLU A 195 -2.54 2.90 5.02
N TYR A 196 -3.08 3.10 3.80
CA TYR A 196 -3.70 2.06 2.96
C TYR A 196 -3.05 1.89 1.59
N LEU A 197 -1.95 2.58 1.29
CA LEU A 197 -1.24 2.43 0.03
C LEU A 197 -0.37 1.17 0.04
N TRP A 198 -0.61 0.27 -0.93
CA TRP A 198 0.14 -0.96 -1.08
C TRP A 198 0.93 -1.01 -2.38
N TYR A 199 2.17 -1.44 -2.29
CA TYR A 199 2.88 -2.13 -3.36
C TYR A 199 2.42 -3.58 -3.35
N THR A 200 1.95 -4.09 -4.48
CA THR A 200 1.61 -5.50 -4.60
C THR A 200 2.28 -6.12 -5.83
N PHE A 201 2.60 -7.40 -5.72
CA PHE A 201 3.05 -8.24 -6.82
C PHE A 201 2.18 -9.49 -6.87
N GLN A 202 1.61 -9.76 -8.04
CA GLN A 202 0.79 -10.93 -8.31
C GLN A 202 1.45 -11.70 -9.46
N GLY A 203 1.95 -12.90 -9.20
CA GLY A 203 2.79 -13.63 -10.13
C GLY A 203 2.50 -15.13 -10.22
N LEU A 204 2.99 -15.74 -11.31
CA LEU A 204 2.87 -17.16 -11.54
C LEU A 204 4.23 -17.73 -11.98
N THR A 205 4.59 -18.92 -11.46
CA THR A 205 5.77 -19.63 -11.93
C THR A 205 5.59 -20.08 -13.40
N THR A 206 6.67 -20.15 -14.16
CA THR A 206 6.64 -20.51 -15.60
C THR A 206 6.03 -21.88 -15.86
N ASP A 207 6.15 -22.80 -14.90
CA ASP A 207 5.53 -24.15 -14.97
C ASP A 207 4.07 -24.16 -14.53
N GLY A 208 3.51 -23.01 -14.11
CA GLY A 208 2.13 -22.85 -13.69
C GLY A 208 1.79 -23.48 -12.35
N ARG A 209 2.78 -23.98 -11.58
CA ARG A 209 2.52 -24.68 -10.33
C ARG A 209 2.18 -23.81 -9.16
N TYR A 210 2.80 -22.62 -9.07
CA TYR A 210 2.67 -21.74 -7.92
C TYR A 210 2.24 -20.36 -8.32
N TYR A 211 1.23 -19.85 -7.63
CA TYR A 211 0.84 -18.44 -7.64
C TYR A 211 1.46 -17.74 -6.44
N VAL A 212 1.96 -16.52 -6.66
CA VAL A 212 2.61 -15.70 -5.64
C VAL A 212 1.85 -14.40 -5.50
N SER A 213 1.46 -14.08 -4.28
CA SER A 213 0.94 -12.77 -3.89
C SER A 213 1.89 -12.14 -2.89
N ILE A 214 2.31 -10.90 -3.15
CA ILE A 214 3.14 -10.12 -2.23
C ILE A 214 2.45 -8.78 -2.02
N THR A 215 2.32 -8.38 -0.76
CA THR A 215 1.74 -7.09 -0.36
C THR A 215 2.68 -6.40 0.61
N ILE A 216 3.08 -5.18 0.29
CA ILE A 216 4.00 -4.37 1.11
C ILE A 216 3.43 -2.95 1.21
N PRO A 217 3.13 -2.45 2.41
CA PRO A 217 2.76 -1.05 2.58
C PRO A 217 3.87 -0.12 2.09
N VAL A 218 3.52 0.93 1.37
CA VAL A 218 4.48 1.94 0.92
C VAL A 218 3.96 3.34 1.22
N TYR A 219 4.88 4.28 1.40
CA TYR A 219 4.60 5.67 1.69
C TYR A 219 5.00 6.55 0.49
N HIS A 220 4.20 7.60 0.23
CA HIS A 220 4.54 8.64 -0.74
C HIS A 220 4.24 10.03 -0.15
N PHE A 221 5.18 10.99 -0.30
CA PHE A 221 5.03 12.33 0.29
C PHE A 221 3.85 13.14 -0.27
N GLY A 222 3.38 12.82 -1.47
CA GLY A 222 2.23 13.46 -2.10
C GLY A 222 0.88 13.03 -1.53
N LEU A 223 0.86 11.99 -0.68
CA LEU A 223 -0.37 11.50 -0.05
C LEU A 223 -0.47 11.92 1.42
N PRO A 224 -1.67 12.14 1.93
CA PRO A 224 -1.89 12.31 3.37
C PRO A 224 -1.47 11.07 4.14
N ALA A 225 -0.96 11.25 5.36
CA ALA A 225 -0.55 10.13 6.20
C ALA A 225 -1.75 9.20 6.52
N ASN A 226 -2.90 9.79 6.86
CA ASN A 226 -4.14 9.10 7.21
C ASN A 226 -5.37 9.99 6.95
N TYR A 227 -6.56 9.47 7.24
CA TYR A 227 -7.83 10.16 7.04
C TYR A 227 -7.92 11.49 7.81
N GLU A 228 -7.45 11.57 9.04
CA GLU A 228 -7.51 12.80 9.84
C GLU A 228 -6.65 13.93 9.23
N ILE A 229 -5.47 13.61 8.73
CA ILE A 229 -4.61 14.56 8.03
C ILE A 229 -5.27 14.99 6.71
N PHE A 230 -5.87 14.05 5.94
CA PHE A 230 -6.62 14.38 4.74
C PHE A 230 -7.73 15.38 5.04
N LYS A 231 -8.60 15.07 5.97
CA LYS A 231 -9.75 15.91 6.37
C LYS A 231 -9.33 17.32 6.79
N ASN A 232 -8.21 17.46 7.49
CA ASN A 232 -7.79 18.73 8.07
C ASN A 232 -6.95 19.59 7.10
N SER A 233 -6.15 18.98 6.22
CA SER A 233 -5.13 19.68 5.43
C SER A 233 -5.38 19.68 3.92
N TYR A 234 -6.17 18.73 3.36
CA TYR A 234 -6.39 18.54 1.92
C TYR A 234 -7.79 19.01 1.49
N LYS A 235 -8.12 20.29 1.75
CA LYS A 235 -9.49 20.81 1.56
C LYS A 235 -10.01 20.76 0.13
N GLU A 236 -9.14 21.01 -0.86
CA GLU A 236 -9.54 20.97 -2.28
C GLU A 236 -9.73 19.52 -2.75
N ASP A 237 -8.84 18.61 -2.36
CA ASP A 237 -8.98 17.17 -2.66
C ASP A 237 -10.24 16.58 -1.97
N ALA A 238 -10.58 17.06 -0.78
CA ALA A 238 -11.80 16.65 -0.09
C ALA A 238 -13.07 17.10 -0.84
N LYS A 239 -13.07 18.28 -1.45
CA LYS A 239 -14.17 18.73 -2.31
C LYS A 239 -14.25 17.91 -3.59
N GLU A 240 -13.12 17.64 -4.24
CA GLU A 240 -13.04 16.82 -5.44
C GLU A 240 -13.54 15.40 -5.17
N LEU A 241 -13.08 14.76 -4.08
CA LEU A 241 -13.55 13.45 -3.64
C LEU A 241 -15.06 13.38 -3.47
N GLN A 242 -15.69 14.43 -2.89
CA GLN A 242 -17.13 14.47 -2.68
C GLN A 242 -17.92 14.69 -3.98
N ASN A 243 -17.39 15.47 -4.92
CA ASN A 243 -18.08 15.86 -6.13
C ASN A 243 -17.82 14.92 -7.32
N ASP A 244 -16.60 14.37 -7.40
CA ASP A 244 -16.15 13.49 -8.47
C ASP A 244 -15.09 12.51 -7.92
N TYR A 245 -15.55 11.42 -7.32
CA TYR A 245 -14.67 10.41 -6.73
C TYR A 245 -13.74 9.76 -7.77
N GLN A 246 -14.25 9.49 -8.97
CA GLN A 246 -13.45 8.88 -10.03
C GLN A 246 -12.37 9.84 -10.56
N GLY A 247 -12.71 11.13 -10.72
CA GLY A 247 -11.74 12.16 -11.06
C GLY A 247 -10.66 12.31 -10.00
N TYR A 248 -11.04 12.29 -8.72
CA TYR A 248 -10.09 12.29 -7.60
C TYR A 248 -9.12 11.09 -7.67
N LEU A 249 -9.64 9.87 -7.86
CA LEU A 249 -8.81 8.66 -7.96
C LEU A 249 -7.88 8.69 -9.17
N ALA A 250 -8.37 9.15 -10.33
CA ALA A 250 -7.56 9.30 -11.54
C ALA A 250 -6.42 10.30 -11.36
N LYS A 251 -6.66 11.40 -10.65
CA LYS A 251 -5.63 12.39 -10.29
C LYS A 251 -4.55 11.77 -9.39
N ILE A 252 -4.96 11.03 -8.36
CA ILE A 252 -4.02 10.34 -7.47
C ILE A 252 -3.19 9.30 -8.25
N ALA A 253 -3.82 8.46 -9.06
CA ALA A 253 -3.12 7.48 -9.88
C ALA A 253 -2.09 8.17 -10.81
N SER A 254 -2.48 9.23 -11.50
CA SER A 254 -1.60 10.01 -12.39
C SER A 254 -0.42 10.63 -11.64
N MET A 255 -0.64 11.16 -10.44
CA MET A 255 0.42 11.72 -9.59
C MET A 255 1.43 10.64 -9.21
N LEU A 256 0.96 9.46 -8.78
CA LEU A 256 1.82 8.35 -8.43
C LEU A 256 2.58 7.78 -9.64
N ASP A 257 1.95 7.69 -10.83
CA ASP A 257 2.57 7.26 -12.09
C ASP A 257 3.71 8.17 -12.55
N GLN A 258 3.60 9.48 -12.27
CA GLN A 258 4.61 10.48 -12.61
C GLN A 258 5.73 10.58 -11.57
N SER A 259 5.59 9.94 -10.43
CA SER A 259 6.58 9.94 -9.36
C SER A 259 7.74 8.99 -9.67
N ALA A 260 8.96 9.41 -9.36
CA ALA A 260 10.12 8.54 -9.50
C ALA A 260 10.08 7.41 -8.44
N GLN A 261 10.63 6.26 -8.77
CA GLN A 261 10.59 5.07 -7.89
C GLN A 261 11.23 5.29 -6.52
N ASN A 262 12.13 6.25 -6.37
CA ASN A 262 12.76 6.64 -5.11
C ASN A 262 12.00 7.74 -4.34
N GLU A 263 10.87 8.22 -4.85
CA GLU A 263 9.95 9.09 -4.11
C GLU A 263 9.02 8.29 -3.18
N PHE A 264 9.06 6.96 -3.26
CA PHE A 264 8.36 6.03 -2.38
C PHE A 264 9.26 5.52 -1.25
N ASN A 265 8.68 5.20 -0.12
CA ASN A 265 9.35 4.57 1.01
C ASN A 265 8.64 3.27 1.44
N PRO A 266 9.26 2.10 1.25
CA PRO A 266 10.55 1.89 0.59
C PRO A 266 10.53 2.28 -0.89
N PRO A 267 11.72 2.60 -1.49
CA PRO A 267 11.82 2.82 -2.92
C PRO A 267 11.33 1.61 -3.72
N LEU A 268 10.48 1.82 -4.74
CA LEU A 268 9.89 0.71 -5.51
C LEU A 268 10.97 -0.14 -6.18
N ILE A 269 12.07 0.48 -6.64
CA ILE A 269 13.20 -0.24 -7.25
C ILE A 269 13.81 -1.29 -6.30
N VAL A 270 13.84 -1.02 -4.99
CA VAL A 270 14.39 -1.95 -3.98
C VAL A 270 13.46 -3.15 -3.78
N LEU A 271 12.16 -2.92 -3.85
CA LEU A 271 11.14 -3.97 -3.77
C LEU A 271 11.14 -4.82 -5.05
N ASP A 272 11.28 -4.19 -6.23
CA ASP A 272 11.39 -4.88 -7.51
C ASP A 272 12.62 -5.81 -7.54
N GLU A 273 13.76 -5.39 -6.99
CA GLU A 273 14.96 -6.26 -6.91
C GLU A 273 14.74 -7.46 -5.97
N MET A 274 13.97 -7.30 -4.90
CA MET A 274 13.55 -8.43 -4.06
C MET A 274 12.72 -9.43 -4.88
N ILE A 275 11.73 -8.95 -5.64
CA ILE A 275 10.91 -9.80 -6.52
C ILE A 275 11.76 -10.52 -7.56
N LYS A 276 12.64 -9.82 -8.29
CA LYS A 276 13.53 -10.41 -9.31
C LYS A 276 14.42 -11.52 -8.74
N SER A 277 14.75 -11.44 -7.45
CA SER A 277 15.57 -12.45 -6.77
C SER A 277 14.81 -13.72 -6.39
N LEU A 278 13.46 -13.70 -6.43
CA LEU A 278 12.58 -14.79 -5.99
C LEU A 278 12.74 -16.04 -6.86
N GLN A 279 12.76 -17.20 -6.21
CA GLN A 279 12.70 -18.51 -6.85
C GLN A 279 11.81 -19.45 -6.05
N ILE A 280 10.91 -20.17 -6.70
CA ILE A 280 9.96 -21.12 -6.09
C ILE A 280 10.08 -22.48 -6.78
N ARG A 281 10.26 -23.54 -6.00
CA ARG A 281 10.45 -24.90 -6.48
C ARG A 281 9.46 -25.89 -5.89
#